data_959d5f78bdabe47f7a7d7364bb7eeb8e
#
_entry.id   959d5f78bdabe47f7a7d7364bb7eeb8e
#
_cell.length_a   1.000
_cell.length_b   1.000
_cell.length_c   1.000
_cell.angle_alpha   90.00
_cell.angle_beta   90.00
_cell.angle_gamma   90.00
#
_symmetry.space_group_name_H-M   'P 1'
#
loop_
_entity.id
_entity.type
_entity.pdbx_description
1 polymer ?
#
loop_
_entity_poly.entity_id
_entity_poly.type
_entity_poly.pdbx_seq_one_letter_code
_entity_poly.pdbx_strand_id
1 'polypeptide(L)'
;VEPQTETVWRQANKYKVPRMCFINKMDRIGANFYRTVDMVKERLQAVPAVIQIPVGAGGPESNKPFAGLIDIVKMKALIWQDEELGAKWDEVDIPADQIDEANQYREELLETIATSDDAFMEKYLAGEEVTEEDIKRALRAGTLAFDFVPILCGSAFKNKGVQPMLDAVVDFLPSPVDIAPATGTNAKGDEELVRKADENGPFAAL
;
A
#
# COMPACT_ATOMS: atom_id res chain seq x y z
N VAL A 1 -14.80 4.86 -4.27
CA VAL A 1 -15.26 4.06 -3.12
C VAL A 1 -16.74 3.75 -3.31
N GLU A 2 -17.06 2.48 -3.40
CA GLU A 2 -18.42 1.97 -3.61
C GLU A 2 -19.06 1.54 -2.28
N PRO A 3 -20.40 1.43 -2.17
CA PRO A 3 -21.06 0.99 -0.92
C PRO A 3 -20.55 -0.36 -0.40
N GLN A 4 -20.21 -1.28 -1.29
CA GLN A 4 -19.60 -2.55 -0.91
C GLN A 4 -18.25 -2.38 -0.23
N THR A 5 -17.44 -1.43 -0.70
CA THR A 5 -16.15 -1.11 -0.08
C THR A 5 -16.34 -0.65 1.37
N GLU A 6 -17.32 0.21 1.63
CA GLU A 6 -17.61 0.69 2.99
C GLU A 6 -18.05 -0.46 3.93
N THR A 7 -18.82 -1.42 3.40
CA THR A 7 -19.25 -2.58 4.18
C THR A 7 -18.07 -3.49 4.55
N VAL A 8 -17.23 -3.83 3.57
CA VAL A 8 -16.02 -4.65 3.80
C VAL A 8 -15.04 -3.91 4.70
N TRP A 9 -14.91 -2.60 4.55
CA TRP A 9 -14.05 -1.76 5.37
C TRP A 9 -14.44 -1.81 6.86
N ARG A 10 -15.74 -1.69 7.15
CA ARG A 10 -16.26 -1.81 8.52
C ARG A 10 -15.99 -3.19 9.12
N GLN A 11 -16.10 -4.26 8.32
CA GLN A 11 -15.74 -5.60 8.78
C GLN A 11 -14.24 -5.71 9.08
N ALA A 12 -13.39 -5.21 8.19
CA ALA A 12 -11.96 -5.20 8.40
C ALA A 12 -11.55 -4.39 9.64
N ASN A 13 -12.22 -3.26 9.93
CA ASN A 13 -12.04 -2.51 11.17
C ASN A 13 -12.41 -3.33 12.40
N LYS A 14 -13.57 -4.02 12.36
CA LYS A 14 -14.05 -4.84 13.47
C LYS A 14 -13.07 -5.94 13.85
N TYR A 15 -12.46 -6.57 12.84
CA TYR A 15 -11.51 -7.68 13.05
C TYR A 15 -10.04 -7.24 13.07
N LYS A 16 -9.78 -5.94 13.05
CA LYS A 16 -8.42 -5.37 13.03
C LYS A 16 -7.53 -6.02 11.96
N VAL A 17 -8.01 -6.01 10.71
CA VAL A 17 -7.27 -6.57 9.57
C VAL A 17 -6.43 -5.48 8.91
N PRO A 18 -5.08 -5.54 8.96
CA PRO A 18 -4.21 -4.66 8.20
C PRO A 18 -4.50 -4.72 6.71
N ARG A 19 -4.43 -3.59 6.04
CA ARG A 19 -4.84 -3.50 4.64
C ARG A 19 -4.09 -2.40 3.90
N MET A 20 -4.11 -2.51 2.60
CA MET A 20 -3.64 -1.50 1.66
C MET A 20 -4.70 -1.27 0.57
N CYS A 21 -4.66 -0.16 -0.11
CA CYS A 21 -5.58 0.16 -1.21
C CYS A 21 -4.84 0.20 -2.53
N PHE A 22 -5.37 -0.50 -3.53
CA PHE A 22 -4.91 -0.41 -4.91
C PHE A 22 -5.98 0.29 -5.76
N ILE A 23 -5.74 1.54 -6.16
CA ILE A 23 -6.62 2.31 -7.04
C ILE A 23 -6.46 1.78 -8.45
N ASN A 24 -7.38 0.91 -8.83
CA ASN A 24 -7.36 0.16 -10.08
C ASN A 24 -8.02 0.92 -11.23
N LYS A 25 -7.84 0.42 -12.45
CA LYS A 25 -8.47 0.93 -13.68
C LYS A 25 -8.03 2.34 -14.05
N MET A 26 -6.77 2.71 -13.77
CA MET A 26 -6.24 4.02 -14.13
C MET A 26 -6.20 4.28 -15.64
N ASP A 27 -6.30 3.22 -16.44
CA ASP A 27 -6.40 3.23 -17.90
C ASP A 27 -7.81 3.51 -18.46
N ARG A 28 -8.81 3.71 -17.59
CA ARG A 28 -10.20 3.91 -18.01
C ARG A 28 -10.58 5.39 -18.12
N ILE A 29 -11.52 5.69 -19.03
CA ILE A 29 -12.12 7.02 -19.13
C ILE A 29 -12.72 7.41 -17.79
N GLY A 30 -12.41 8.64 -17.35
CA GLY A 30 -12.89 9.18 -16.07
C GLY A 30 -12.14 8.67 -14.84
N ALA A 31 -11.03 7.91 -15.02
CA ALA A 31 -10.15 7.57 -13.92
C ALA A 31 -9.60 8.83 -13.25
N ASN A 32 -9.70 8.88 -11.93
CA ASN A 32 -9.21 10.00 -11.12
C ASN A 32 -8.67 9.47 -9.80
N PHE A 33 -7.35 9.43 -9.69
CA PHE A 33 -6.63 8.96 -8.52
C PHE A 33 -6.94 9.83 -7.30
N TYR A 34 -6.77 11.12 -7.42
CA TYR A 34 -6.87 12.11 -6.33
C TYR A 34 -8.25 12.09 -5.68
N ARG A 35 -9.29 12.16 -6.50
CA ARG A 35 -10.68 12.02 -6.03
C ARG A 35 -10.90 10.70 -5.26
N THR A 36 -10.24 9.62 -5.69
CA THR A 36 -10.38 8.33 -4.99
C THR A 36 -9.67 8.35 -3.64
N VAL A 37 -8.50 8.99 -3.54
CA VAL A 37 -7.79 9.23 -2.27
C VAL A 37 -8.66 10.06 -1.32
N ASP A 38 -9.29 11.14 -1.81
CA ASP A 38 -10.21 11.96 -1.01
C ASP A 38 -11.40 11.14 -0.50
N MET A 39 -11.97 10.27 -1.35
CA MET A 39 -13.04 9.36 -0.92
C MET A 39 -12.58 8.36 0.15
N VAL A 40 -11.31 7.94 0.17
CA VAL A 40 -10.76 7.11 1.26
C VAL A 40 -10.73 7.91 2.57
N LYS A 41 -10.31 9.17 2.53
CA LYS A 41 -10.33 10.08 3.70
C LYS A 41 -11.76 10.29 4.21
N GLU A 42 -12.64 10.72 3.33
CA GLU A 42 -13.98 11.19 3.70
C GLU A 42 -14.95 10.07 4.05
N ARG A 43 -15.03 9.02 3.22
CA ARG A 43 -16.02 7.93 3.38
C ARG A 43 -15.56 6.79 4.25
N LEU A 44 -14.26 6.48 4.21
CA LEU A 44 -13.69 5.38 5.00
C LEU A 44 -13.07 5.88 6.30
N GLN A 45 -12.96 7.21 6.48
CA GLN A 45 -12.32 7.83 7.64
C GLN A 45 -10.93 7.25 7.92
N ALA A 46 -10.18 6.96 6.87
CA ALA A 46 -8.85 6.40 6.94
C ALA A 46 -7.81 7.49 6.66
N VAL A 47 -6.64 7.35 7.24
CA VAL A 47 -5.46 8.15 6.90
C VAL A 47 -4.74 7.48 5.74
N PRO A 48 -4.73 8.05 4.53
CA PRO A 48 -4.00 7.46 3.41
C PRO A 48 -2.51 7.78 3.50
N ALA A 49 -1.67 6.76 3.43
CA ALA A 49 -0.24 6.89 3.17
C ALA A 49 -0.02 6.65 1.67
N VAL A 50 0.05 7.72 0.88
CA VAL A 50 0.18 7.61 -0.58
C VAL A 50 1.62 7.26 -0.92
N ILE A 51 1.85 6.03 -1.39
CA ILE A 51 3.18 5.52 -1.77
C ILE A 51 3.39 5.47 -3.28
N GLN A 52 2.33 5.67 -4.06
CA GLN A 52 2.40 5.76 -5.52
C GLN A 52 1.40 6.79 -6.04
N ILE A 53 1.81 7.56 -7.05
CA ILE A 53 0.92 8.45 -7.82
C ILE A 53 0.99 8.09 -9.31
N PRO A 54 -0.08 8.30 -10.11
CA PRO A 54 -0.10 7.89 -11.50
C PRO A 54 0.67 8.84 -12.43
N VAL A 55 1.31 8.27 -13.45
CA VAL A 55 1.79 9.02 -14.61
C VAL A 55 0.70 8.96 -15.68
N GLY A 56 -0.09 10.03 -15.77
CA GLY A 56 -1.26 10.09 -16.63
C GLY A 56 -2.47 9.33 -16.10
N ALA A 57 -3.60 9.46 -16.77
CA ALA A 57 -4.84 8.76 -16.48
C ALA A 57 -5.73 8.64 -17.72
N GLY A 58 -6.51 7.57 -17.80
CA GLY A 58 -7.38 7.29 -18.94
C GLY A 58 -6.73 6.43 -20.01
N GLY A 59 -7.51 6.14 -21.07
CA GLY A 59 -7.08 5.35 -22.20
C GLY A 59 -6.30 6.15 -23.25
N PRO A 60 -6.04 5.54 -24.43
CA PRO A 60 -5.27 6.18 -25.52
C PRO A 60 -5.89 7.48 -26.05
N GLU A 61 -7.19 7.69 -25.83
CA GLU A 61 -7.93 8.90 -26.19
C GLU A 61 -7.72 10.06 -25.21
N SER A 62 -7.09 9.82 -24.08
CA SER A 62 -6.79 10.86 -23.08
C SER A 62 -5.64 11.76 -23.55
N ASN A 63 -5.66 13.02 -23.14
CA ASN A 63 -4.54 13.94 -23.36
C ASN A 63 -3.23 13.47 -22.72
N LYS A 64 -3.35 12.76 -21.59
CA LYS A 64 -2.23 12.09 -20.89
C LYS A 64 -2.68 10.68 -20.48
N PRO A 65 -2.57 9.70 -21.39
CA PRO A 65 -2.93 8.32 -21.07
C PRO A 65 -2.13 7.77 -19.89
N PHE A 66 -2.70 6.80 -19.18
CA PHE A 66 -2.00 6.13 -18.10
C PHE A 66 -0.79 5.34 -18.62
N ALA A 67 0.39 5.85 -18.39
CA ALA A 67 1.65 5.27 -18.83
C ALA A 67 2.36 4.46 -17.73
N GLY A 68 2.16 4.85 -16.47
CA GLY A 68 2.88 4.23 -15.36
C GLY A 68 2.53 4.88 -14.03
N LEU A 69 3.47 4.80 -13.11
CA LEU A 69 3.33 5.39 -11.78
C LEU A 69 4.65 6.00 -11.30
N ILE A 70 4.59 6.90 -10.35
CA ILE A 70 5.73 7.40 -9.60
C ILE A 70 5.73 6.70 -8.25
N ASP A 71 6.83 6.03 -7.92
CA ASP A 71 7.10 5.47 -6.62
C ASP A 71 7.60 6.58 -5.69
N ILE A 72 6.79 6.95 -4.71
CA ILE A 72 7.08 8.03 -3.75
C ILE A 72 8.13 7.59 -2.72
N VAL A 73 8.30 6.28 -2.50
CA VAL A 73 9.33 5.76 -1.60
C VAL A 73 10.71 5.86 -2.24
N LYS A 74 10.83 5.53 -3.52
CA LYS A 74 12.09 5.57 -4.29
C LYS A 74 12.35 6.91 -4.97
N MET A 75 11.32 7.72 -5.18
CA MET A 75 11.37 8.93 -6.01
C MET A 75 11.82 8.64 -7.44
N LYS A 76 11.20 7.63 -8.04
CA LYS A 76 11.41 7.22 -9.43
C LYS A 76 10.08 6.98 -10.12
N ALA A 77 10.05 7.13 -11.44
CA ALA A 77 8.90 6.76 -12.25
C ALA A 77 9.10 5.37 -12.86
N LEU A 78 8.04 4.55 -12.79
CA LEU A 78 7.97 3.22 -13.41
C LEU A 78 7.03 3.34 -14.62
N ILE A 79 7.60 3.23 -15.83
CA ILE A 79 6.88 3.40 -17.08
C ILE A 79 6.80 2.05 -17.80
N TRP A 80 5.58 1.61 -18.07
CA TRP A 80 5.35 0.33 -18.75
C TRP A 80 5.38 0.47 -20.26
N GLN A 81 6.07 -0.47 -20.92
CA GLN A 81 6.06 -0.60 -22.36
C GLN A 81 4.84 -1.41 -22.79
N ASP A 82 4.01 -0.86 -23.71
CA ASP A 82 2.74 -1.51 -24.11
C ASP A 82 2.93 -2.83 -24.87
N GLU A 83 4.10 -3.03 -25.48
CA GLU A 83 4.40 -4.18 -26.32
C GLU A 83 4.54 -5.51 -25.56
N GLU A 84 4.74 -5.49 -24.24
CA GLU A 84 5.03 -6.69 -23.43
C GLU A 84 3.92 -7.06 -22.42
N LEU A 85 2.68 -6.66 -22.67
CA LEU A 85 1.52 -6.97 -21.81
C LEU A 85 1.75 -6.65 -20.31
N GLY A 86 2.52 -5.59 -20.02
CA GLY A 86 2.83 -5.15 -18.67
C GLY A 86 3.87 -6.01 -17.93
N ALA A 87 4.59 -6.88 -18.61
CA ALA A 87 5.61 -7.73 -17.97
C ALA A 87 6.88 -6.95 -17.61
N LYS A 88 7.20 -5.89 -18.36
CA LYS A 88 8.39 -5.06 -18.15
C LYS A 88 8.05 -3.59 -18.04
N TRP A 89 8.84 -2.89 -17.26
CA TRP A 89 8.81 -1.44 -17.12
C TRP A 89 10.23 -0.90 -17.05
N ASP A 90 10.36 0.36 -17.40
CA ASP A 90 11.60 1.11 -17.22
C ASP A 90 11.48 1.96 -15.95
N GLU A 91 12.51 1.91 -15.11
CA GLU A 91 12.68 2.83 -14.00
C GLU A 91 13.42 4.06 -14.51
N VAL A 92 12.75 5.20 -14.49
CA VAL A 92 13.26 6.46 -15.05
C VAL A 92 13.12 7.60 -14.04
N ASP A 93 13.72 8.74 -14.34
CA ASP A 93 13.50 9.94 -13.53
C ASP A 93 12.05 10.42 -13.62
N ILE A 94 11.59 11.06 -12.57
CA ILE A 94 10.23 11.62 -12.49
C ILE A 94 10.06 12.67 -13.60
N PRO A 95 8.96 12.62 -14.38
CA PRO A 95 8.66 13.65 -15.37
C PRO A 95 8.72 15.06 -14.78
N ALA A 96 9.36 16.00 -15.49
CA ALA A 96 9.59 17.35 -14.98
C ALA A 96 8.31 18.10 -14.56
N ASP A 97 7.19 17.81 -15.21
CA ASP A 97 5.88 18.38 -14.90
C ASP A 97 5.18 17.73 -13.69
N GLN A 98 5.75 16.66 -13.11
CA GLN A 98 5.23 15.97 -11.92
C GLN A 98 6.21 15.96 -10.74
N ILE A 99 7.39 16.56 -10.87
CA ILE A 99 8.41 16.53 -9.81
C ILE A 99 7.95 17.28 -8.54
N ASP A 100 7.29 18.42 -8.69
CA ASP A 100 6.80 19.19 -7.55
C ASP A 100 5.69 18.45 -6.81
N GLU A 101 4.78 17.84 -7.56
CA GLU A 101 3.72 17.01 -7.00
C GLU A 101 4.28 15.77 -6.26
N ALA A 102 5.27 15.09 -6.86
CA ALA A 102 5.92 13.95 -6.23
C ALA A 102 6.64 14.35 -4.92
N ASN A 103 7.31 15.50 -4.91
CA ASN A 103 7.95 16.04 -3.71
C ASN A 103 6.92 16.36 -2.61
N GLN A 104 5.78 16.96 -2.96
CA GLN A 104 4.70 17.21 -2.01
C GLN A 104 4.17 15.91 -1.40
N TYR A 105 3.86 14.90 -2.22
CA TYR A 105 3.42 13.60 -1.72
C TYR A 105 4.49 12.88 -0.91
N ARG A 106 5.76 13.09 -1.24
CA ARG A 106 6.86 12.57 -0.44
C ARG A 106 6.89 13.19 0.95
N GLU A 107 6.77 14.50 1.05
CA GLU A 107 6.72 15.22 2.33
C GLU A 107 5.51 14.78 3.17
N GLU A 108 4.31 14.77 2.59
CA GLU A 108 3.09 14.27 3.24
C GLU A 108 3.23 12.82 3.74
N LEU A 109 3.88 11.96 2.95
CA LEU A 109 4.16 10.57 3.34
C LEU A 109 5.09 10.51 4.55
N LEU A 110 6.23 11.22 4.51
CA LEU A 110 7.20 11.23 5.62
C LEU A 110 6.59 11.74 6.92
N GLU A 111 5.79 12.81 6.86
CA GLU A 111 5.04 13.32 8.01
C GLU A 111 4.05 12.27 8.55
N THR A 112 3.30 11.62 7.66
CA THR A 112 2.31 10.61 8.04
C THR A 112 2.96 9.44 8.76
N ILE A 113 4.04 8.88 8.22
CA ILE A 113 4.69 7.68 8.78
C ILE A 113 5.53 7.97 10.02
N ALA A 114 5.98 9.22 10.20
CA ALA A 114 6.76 9.62 11.38
C ALA A 114 5.99 9.43 12.69
N THR A 115 4.66 9.46 12.64
CA THR A 115 3.82 9.26 13.84
C THR A 115 3.80 7.83 14.38
N SER A 116 4.27 6.85 13.58
CA SER A 116 4.17 5.41 13.91
C SER A 116 5.50 4.73 14.21
N ASP A 117 6.63 5.46 14.13
CA ASP A 117 7.97 4.92 14.39
C ASP A 117 8.84 6.00 15.04
N ASP A 118 9.11 5.85 16.34
CA ASP A 118 9.86 6.83 17.13
C ASP A 118 11.28 7.07 16.59
N ALA A 119 11.97 6.01 16.14
CA ALA A 119 13.31 6.12 15.58
C ALA A 119 13.30 6.86 14.23
N PHE A 120 12.25 6.65 13.42
CA PHE A 120 12.04 7.42 12.20
C PHE A 120 11.73 8.89 12.51
N MET A 121 10.87 9.15 13.49
CA MET A 121 10.51 10.50 13.94
C MET A 121 11.73 11.29 14.40
N GLU A 122 12.61 10.70 15.22
CA GLU A 122 13.83 11.35 15.70
C GLU A 122 14.74 11.72 14.52
N LYS A 123 14.95 10.80 13.59
CA LYS A 123 15.78 10.99 12.40
C LYS A 123 15.22 12.08 11.49
N TYR A 124 13.91 12.06 11.25
CA TYR A 124 13.21 13.05 10.44
C TYR A 124 13.29 14.46 11.03
N LEU A 125 13.04 14.60 12.33
CA LEU A 125 13.11 15.89 13.04
C LEU A 125 14.53 16.43 13.15
N ALA A 126 15.55 15.57 13.20
CA ALA A 126 16.94 15.96 13.17
C ALA A 126 17.42 16.45 11.77
N GLY A 127 16.57 16.29 10.74
CA GLY A 127 16.94 16.63 9.37
C GLY A 127 17.98 15.68 8.77
N GLU A 128 18.09 14.48 9.32
CA GLU A 128 18.98 13.45 8.79
C GLU A 128 18.40 12.81 7.52
N GLU A 129 19.27 12.25 6.69
CA GLU A 129 18.84 11.53 5.50
C GLU A 129 18.07 10.28 5.88
N VAL A 130 16.81 10.18 5.42
CA VAL A 130 15.96 8.98 5.58
C VAL A 130 16.13 8.05 4.39
N THR A 131 16.50 6.80 4.67
CA THR A 131 16.70 5.77 3.64
C THR A 131 15.37 5.12 3.21
N GLU A 132 15.39 4.39 2.08
CA GLU A 132 14.24 3.59 1.64
C GLU A 132 13.83 2.56 2.72
N GLU A 133 14.82 1.92 3.36
CA GLU A 133 14.58 0.95 4.44
C GLU A 133 13.90 1.59 5.66
N ASP A 134 14.31 2.80 6.05
CA ASP A 134 13.67 3.53 7.16
C ASP A 134 12.19 3.77 6.85
N ILE A 135 11.89 4.21 5.62
CA ILE A 135 10.53 4.48 5.18
C ILE A 135 9.71 3.20 5.14
N LYS A 136 10.23 2.13 4.57
CA LYS A 136 9.54 0.83 4.51
C LYS A 136 9.26 0.27 5.91
N ARG A 137 10.21 0.41 6.83
CA ARG A 137 10.03 -0.01 8.22
C ARG A 137 8.89 0.77 8.89
N ALA A 138 8.91 2.10 8.78
CA ALA A 138 7.84 2.95 9.36
C ALA A 138 6.49 2.71 8.70
N LEU A 139 6.43 2.54 7.35
CA LEU A 139 5.22 2.15 6.63
C LEU A 139 4.64 0.82 7.13
N ARG A 140 5.50 -0.19 7.31
CA ARG A 140 5.07 -1.48 7.85
C ARG A 140 4.52 -1.32 9.27
N ALA A 141 5.26 -0.63 10.14
CA ALA A 141 4.85 -0.43 11.53
C ALA A 141 3.46 0.20 11.64
N GLY A 142 3.22 1.34 10.97
CA GLY A 142 1.94 2.01 11.02
C GLY A 142 0.80 1.27 10.29
N THR A 143 1.12 0.50 9.24
CA THR A 143 0.12 -0.36 8.58
C THR A 143 -0.36 -1.47 9.52
N LEU A 144 0.55 -2.10 10.26
CA LEU A 144 0.24 -3.15 11.23
C LEU A 144 -0.45 -2.58 12.49
N ALA A 145 -0.11 -1.35 12.88
CA ALA A 145 -0.75 -0.63 13.98
C ALA A 145 -2.13 -0.03 13.63
N PHE A 146 -2.52 -0.04 12.32
CA PHE A 146 -3.75 0.58 11.79
C PHE A 146 -3.76 2.10 11.81
N ASP A 147 -2.61 2.74 11.89
CA ASP A 147 -2.51 4.20 11.94
C ASP A 147 -2.86 4.83 10.59
N PHE A 148 -2.49 4.17 9.51
CA PHE A 148 -2.76 4.61 8.14
C PHE A 148 -2.90 3.42 7.17
N VAL A 149 -3.24 3.73 5.92
CA VAL A 149 -3.43 2.74 4.86
C VAL A 149 -2.56 3.11 3.66
N PRO A 150 -1.61 2.26 3.25
CA PRO A 150 -0.84 2.46 2.02
C PRO A 150 -1.74 2.52 0.79
N ILE A 151 -1.55 3.54 -0.04
CA ILE A 151 -2.29 3.75 -1.28
C ILE A 151 -1.37 3.56 -2.48
N LEU A 152 -1.78 2.66 -3.37
CA LEU A 152 -1.12 2.35 -4.63
C LEU A 152 -2.08 2.57 -5.79
N CYS A 153 -1.55 2.59 -7.01
CA CYS A 153 -2.37 2.74 -8.20
C CYS A 153 -1.88 1.87 -9.35
N GLY A 154 -2.77 1.66 -10.33
CA GLY A 154 -2.42 0.91 -11.52
C GLY A 154 -3.60 0.50 -12.39
N SER A 155 -3.34 -0.40 -13.32
CA SER A 155 -4.33 -1.10 -14.13
C SER A 155 -4.04 -2.60 -14.13
N ALA A 156 -4.77 -3.33 -13.31
CA ALA A 156 -4.59 -4.79 -13.20
C ALA A 156 -4.86 -5.50 -14.54
N PHE A 157 -5.83 -5.03 -15.33
CA PHE A 157 -6.13 -5.60 -16.65
C PHE A 157 -4.97 -5.42 -17.64
N LYS A 158 -4.24 -4.31 -17.55
CA LYS A 158 -3.05 -4.03 -18.36
C LYS A 158 -1.75 -4.53 -17.70
N ASN A 159 -1.85 -5.19 -16.55
CA ASN A 159 -0.73 -5.63 -15.73
C ASN A 159 0.26 -4.50 -15.35
N LYS A 160 -0.20 -3.24 -15.34
CA LYS A 160 0.60 -2.06 -14.98
C LYS A 160 0.43 -1.78 -13.48
N GLY A 161 1.52 -1.83 -12.71
CA GLY A 161 1.53 -1.61 -11.26
C GLY A 161 1.22 -2.84 -10.40
N VAL A 162 1.00 -4.03 -11.00
CA VAL A 162 0.67 -5.25 -10.26
C VAL A 162 1.88 -5.79 -9.52
N GLN A 163 3.05 -5.80 -10.15
CA GLN A 163 4.28 -6.29 -9.52
C GLN A 163 4.67 -5.42 -8.31
N PRO A 164 4.76 -4.07 -8.42
CA PRO A 164 4.99 -3.22 -7.25
C PRO A 164 3.92 -3.37 -6.15
N MET A 165 2.66 -3.67 -6.52
CA MET A 165 1.63 -3.98 -5.52
C MET A 165 1.92 -5.29 -4.79
N LEU A 166 2.41 -6.33 -5.48
CA LEU A 166 2.78 -7.59 -4.83
C LEU A 166 3.99 -7.43 -3.91
N ASP A 167 4.99 -6.62 -4.33
CA ASP A 167 6.12 -6.27 -3.46
C ASP A 167 5.63 -5.53 -2.21
N ALA A 168 4.70 -4.58 -2.35
CA ALA A 168 4.10 -3.88 -1.22
C ALA A 168 3.29 -4.80 -0.28
N VAL A 169 2.66 -5.88 -0.80
CA VAL A 169 2.03 -6.91 0.05
C VAL A 169 3.07 -7.58 0.95
N VAL A 170 4.23 -7.93 0.39
CA VAL A 170 5.32 -8.56 1.15
C VAL A 170 5.93 -7.56 2.14
N ASP A 171 6.14 -6.31 1.71
CA ASP A 171 6.79 -5.29 2.53
C ASP A 171 5.91 -4.81 3.69
N PHE A 172 4.59 -4.65 3.51
CA PHE A 172 3.74 -3.90 4.45
C PHE A 172 2.65 -4.72 5.14
N LEU A 173 2.22 -5.88 4.60
CA LEU A 173 1.19 -6.68 5.24
C LEU A 173 1.79 -7.75 6.15
N PRO A 174 1.03 -8.21 7.19
CA PRO A 174 1.54 -9.21 8.12
C PRO A 174 1.68 -10.56 7.45
N SER A 175 2.76 -11.25 7.77
CA SER A 175 2.91 -12.68 7.50
C SER A 175 2.29 -13.51 8.64
N PRO A 176 2.09 -14.82 8.46
CA PRO A 176 1.58 -15.68 9.53
C PRO A 176 2.41 -15.66 10.81
N VAL A 177 3.71 -15.33 10.74
CA VAL A 177 4.59 -15.25 11.91
C VAL A 177 4.47 -13.92 12.67
N ASP A 178 3.90 -12.88 12.04
CA ASP A 178 3.63 -11.60 12.68
C ASP A 178 2.33 -11.61 13.50
N ILE A 179 1.49 -12.64 13.33
CA ILE A 179 0.20 -12.77 13.98
C ILE A 179 0.34 -13.59 15.26
N ALA A 180 -0.42 -13.22 16.30
CA ALA A 180 -0.46 -13.99 17.54
C ALA A 180 -0.82 -15.46 17.27
N PRO A 181 -0.20 -16.42 17.98
CA PRO A 181 -0.52 -17.84 17.84
C PRO A 181 -2.02 -18.09 18.03
N ALA A 182 -2.57 -19.04 17.27
CA ALA A 182 -3.94 -19.48 17.47
C ALA A 182 -4.06 -20.22 18.80
N THR A 183 -5.04 -19.83 19.62
CA THR A 183 -5.36 -20.48 20.87
C THR A 183 -6.71 -21.19 20.77
N GLY A 184 -6.81 -22.34 21.38
CA GLY A 184 -8.03 -23.14 21.40
C GLY A 184 -7.99 -24.14 22.55
N THR A 185 -8.99 -24.99 22.65
CA THR A 185 -9.02 -26.09 23.64
C THR A 185 -9.00 -27.43 22.93
N ASN A 186 -8.54 -28.47 23.63
CA ASN A 186 -8.67 -29.83 23.15
C ASN A 186 -10.14 -30.25 23.05
N ALA A 187 -10.42 -31.41 22.46
CA ALA A 187 -11.80 -31.89 22.26
C ALA A 187 -12.58 -32.12 23.58
N LYS A 188 -11.89 -32.21 24.73
CA LYS A 188 -12.50 -32.34 26.06
C LYS A 188 -12.73 -31.01 26.74
N GLY A 189 -12.12 -29.92 26.23
CA GLY A 189 -12.25 -28.57 26.80
C GLY A 189 -11.48 -28.33 28.09
N ASP A 190 -10.59 -29.25 28.48
CA ASP A 190 -9.86 -29.21 29.75
C ASP A 190 -8.40 -28.75 29.62
N GLU A 191 -7.89 -28.63 28.37
CA GLU A 191 -6.51 -28.22 28.09
C GLU A 191 -6.48 -27.13 27.02
N GLU A 192 -5.78 -26.02 27.32
CA GLU A 192 -5.53 -24.96 26.33
C GLU A 192 -4.43 -25.36 25.37
N LEU A 193 -4.68 -25.24 24.09
CA LEU A 193 -3.75 -25.53 23.02
C LEU A 193 -3.35 -24.25 22.31
N VAL A 194 -2.03 -24.06 22.13
CA VAL A 194 -1.45 -22.95 21.39
C VAL A 194 -0.81 -23.49 20.11
N ARG A 195 -1.12 -22.87 18.98
CA ARG A 195 -0.52 -23.21 17.67
C ARG A 195 0.15 -21.97 17.09
N LYS A 196 1.48 -22.04 16.98
CA LYS A 196 2.30 -21.05 16.29
C LYS A 196 2.32 -21.35 14.79
N ALA A 197 2.57 -20.31 13.98
CA ALA A 197 2.89 -20.48 12.56
C ALA A 197 4.31 -21.06 12.43
N ASP A 198 4.42 -22.37 12.40
CA ASP A 198 5.69 -23.14 12.33
C ASP A 198 5.48 -24.28 11.34
N GLU A 199 6.28 -24.30 10.26
CA GLU A 199 6.20 -25.34 9.21
C GLU A 199 6.54 -26.74 9.72
N ASN A 200 7.31 -26.84 10.81
CA ASN A 200 7.66 -28.09 11.47
C ASN A 200 6.73 -28.46 12.64
N GLY A 201 5.74 -27.58 12.88
CA GLY A 201 4.76 -27.79 13.94
C GLY A 201 3.69 -28.84 13.59
N PRO A 202 2.89 -29.29 14.58
CA PRO A 202 1.80 -30.21 14.31
C PRO A 202 0.73 -29.52 13.45
N PHE A 203 0.20 -30.23 12.46
CA PHE A 203 -0.88 -29.73 11.60
C PHE A 203 -2.09 -29.34 12.45
N ALA A 204 -2.67 -28.17 12.17
CA ALA A 204 -3.89 -27.68 12.78
C ALA A 204 -4.74 -26.99 11.71
N ALA A 205 -6.05 -27.26 11.71
CA ALA A 205 -7.05 -26.63 10.86
C ALA A 205 -8.34 -26.47 11.65
N LEU A 206 -9.15 -25.47 11.22
CA LEU A 206 -10.52 -25.26 11.67
C LEU A 206 -11.48 -25.81 10.62
#